data_f6d589b045199b18eda7a107698ce55c
#
_entry.id   f6d589b045199b18eda7a107698ce55c
#
_cell.length_a   1.000
_cell.length_b   1.000
_cell.length_c   1.000
_cell.angle_alpha   90.00
_cell.angle_beta   90.00
_cell.angle_gamma   90.00
#
_symmetry.space_group_name_H-M   'P 1'
#
loop_
_entity.id
_entity.type
_entity.pdbx_description
1 polymer ?
#
loop_
_entity_poly.entity_id
_entity_poly.type
_entity_poly.pdbx_seq_one_letter_code
_entity_poly.pdbx_strand_id
1 'polypeptide(L)'
;MLHHVRPYGHGAFVPNRLLEVTPQFLDAALARATSLGFQFASLDQVVAHVRARGDGPPQLAVTFDDGYVDNLEHALPVLRRHGVPATVFVTPGFADRTSTLWWLDLEHAIAASPEVVVDLGTGEERLPCAGDAQRSAAFERIYWSLRSGPEARLRSTIALLAARAGIDTQATVARLCLDWAGLARLAADPLVSIGAHTMTHPMLAKHDAAVVRSEMAQSRDVIVERLGVPVRHLAYPVGDPGSAGSREFAMAAEL
;
A
#
# COMPACT_ATOMS: atom_id res chain seq x y z
N MET A 1 -10.56 2.76 1.16
CA MET A 1 -9.28 2.10 0.88
C MET A 1 -8.68 1.62 2.18
N LEU A 2 -8.13 0.42 2.18
CA LEU A 2 -7.49 -0.28 3.30
C LEU A 2 -6.15 -0.84 2.83
N HIS A 3 -5.29 -1.29 3.78
CA HIS A 3 -4.05 -1.98 3.48
C HIS A 3 -4.03 -3.33 4.20
N HIS A 4 -3.66 -3.33 5.49
CA HIS A 4 -3.65 -4.54 6.30
C HIS A 4 -4.99 -4.83 6.97
N VAL A 5 -5.37 -6.12 6.99
CA VAL A 5 -6.47 -6.64 7.81
C VAL A 5 -5.93 -7.79 8.65
N ARG A 6 -5.49 -7.48 9.87
CA ARG A 6 -4.85 -8.46 10.74
C ARG A 6 -5.10 -8.15 12.23
N PRO A 7 -4.99 -9.13 13.12
CA PRO A 7 -4.97 -8.86 14.55
C PRO A 7 -3.87 -7.85 14.89
N TYR A 8 -4.17 -6.89 15.77
CA TYR A 8 -3.16 -5.92 16.17
C TYR A 8 -2.01 -6.62 16.90
N GLY A 9 -0.78 -6.27 16.50
CA GLY A 9 0.43 -6.62 17.25
C GLY A 9 0.48 -5.91 18.61
N HIS A 10 1.25 -6.47 19.53
CA HIS A 10 1.52 -5.88 20.83
C HIS A 10 2.78 -5.02 20.74
N GLY A 11 2.64 -3.72 20.93
CA GLY A 11 3.74 -2.76 20.90
C GLY A 11 3.21 -1.32 21.03
N ALA A 12 3.98 -0.44 21.64
CA ALA A 12 3.64 0.97 21.75
C ALA A 12 4.25 1.80 20.61
N PHE A 13 5.38 1.35 20.02
CA PHE A 13 5.95 1.94 18.82
C PHE A 13 5.40 1.23 17.58
N VAL A 14 4.40 1.82 16.97
CA VAL A 14 3.71 1.31 15.76
C VAL A 14 3.33 2.49 14.84
N PRO A 15 4.31 3.18 14.25
CA PRO A 15 4.08 4.42 13.50
C PRO A 15 3.19 4.21 12.26
N ASN A 16 3.19 2.99 11.69
CA ASN A 16 2.39 2.63 10.52
C ASN A 16 1.00 2.04 10.89
N ARG A 17 0.56 2.13 12.15
CA ARG A 17 -0.70 1.55 12.62
C ARG A 17 -1.95 2.06 11.88
N LEU A 18 -1.89 3.26 11.33
CA LEU A 18 -3.01 3.82 10.55
C LEU A 18 -3.30 3.01 9.26
N LEU A 19 -2.34 2.17 8.81
CA LEU A 19 -2.51 1.27 7.68
C LEU A 19 -3.19 -0.07 8.07
N GLU A 20 -3.51 -0.28 9.34
CA GLU A 20 -4.00 -1.54 9.85
C GLU A 20 -5.41 -1.44 10.42
N VAL A 21 -6.25 -2.42 10.09
CA VAL A 21 -7.52 -2.67 10.77
C VAL A 21 -7.60 -4.13 11.20
N THR A 22 -8.42 -4.43 12.20
CA THR A 22 -8.64 -5.84 12.57
C THR A 22 -9.73 -6.49 11.71
N PRO A 23 -9.74 -7.83 11.57
CA PRO A 23 -10.84 -8.54 10.91
C PRO A 23 -12.19 -8.24 11.55
N GLN A 24 -12.24 -8.09 12.87
CA GLN A 24 -13.46 -7.72 13.62
C GLN A 24 -13.93 -6.30 13.27
N PHE A 25 -12.98 -5.35 13.14
CA PHE A 25 -13.32 -4.00 12.70
C PHE A 25 -13.88 -4.00 11.27
N LEU A 26 -13.24 -4.72 10.35
CA LEU A 26 -13.74 -4.84 8.97
C LEU A 26 -15.15 -5.43 8.96
N ASP A 27 -15.38 -6.52 9.67
CA ASP A 27 -16.70 -7.17 9.79
C ASP A 27 -17.77 -6.20 10.29
N ALA A 28 -17.50 -5.50 11.40
CA ALA A 28 -18.40 -4.51 11.98
C ALA A 28 -18.65 -3.31 11.03
N ALA A 29 -17.62 -2.84 10.32
CA ALA A 29 -17.72 -1.73 9.38
C ALA A 29 -18.62 -2.09 8.19
N LEU A 30 -18.47 -3.30 7.62
CA LEU A 30 -19.31 -3.77 6.52
C LEU A 30 -20.77 -3.92 6.98
N ALA A 31 -21.01 -4.56 8.12
CA ALA A 31 -22.36 -4.67 8.70
C ALA A 31 -22.98 -3.29 8.94
N ARG A 32 -22.21 -2.34 9.47
CA ARG A 32 -22.69 -0.98 9.72
C ARG A 32 -23.02 -0.24 8.43
N ALA A 33 -22.18 -0.33 7.40
CA ALA A 33 -22.45 0.29 6.10
C ALA A 33 -23.76 -0.25 5.49
N THR A 34 -23.96 -1.56 5.52
CA THR A 34 -25.22 -2.20 5.08
C THR A 34 -26.42 -1.64 5.86
N SER A 35 -26.32 -1.53 7.20
CA SER A 35 -27.40 -1.01 8.03
C SER A 35 -27.74 0.46 7.78
N LEU A 36 -26.81 1.21 7.21
CA LEU A 36 -26.99 2.61 6.79
C LEU A 36 -27.51 2.75 5.35
N GLY A 37 -27.79 1.65 4.66
CA GLY A 37 -28.35 1.65 3.31
C GLY A 37 -27.31 1.78 2.19
N PHE A 38 -26.01 1.65 2.49
CA PHE A 38 -24.99 1.56 1.44
C PHE A 38 -25.09 0.24 0.68
N GLN A 39 -24.93 0.31 -0.64
CA GLN A 39 -24.80 -0.87 -1.48
C GLN A 39 -23.31 -1.10 -1.83
N PHE A 40 -22.81 -2.29 -1.51
CA PHE A 40 -21.46 -2.65 -1.93
C PHE A 40 -21.44 -2.97 -3.42
N ALA A 41 -20.46 -2.42 -4.12
CA ALA A 41 -20.30 -2.56 -5.57
C ALA A 41 -18.81 -2.71 -5.91
N SER A 42 -18.52 -3.39 -7.02
CA SER A 42 -17.17 -3.40 -7.59
C SER A 42 -16.79 -2.01 -8.12
N LEU A 43 -15.49 -1.74 -8.31
CA LEU A 43 -15.07 -0.49 -8.92
C LEU A 43 -15.65 -0.30 -10.32
N ASP A 44 -15.75 -1.36 -11.12
CA ASP A 44 -16.39 -1.29 -12.45
C ASP A 44 -17.85 -0.82 -12.35
N GLN A 45 -18.61 -1.33 -11.37
CA GLN A 45 -20.00 -0.92 -11.13
C GLN A 45 -20.09 0.53 -10.64
N VAL A 46 -19.22 0.95 -9.73
CA VAL A 46 -19.17 2.34 -9.26
C VAL A 46 -18.84 3.30 -10.42
N VAL A 47 -17.85 2.97 -11.24
CA VAL A 47 -17.48 3.79 -12.42
C VAL A 47 -18.64 3.87 -13.41
N ALA A 48 -19.31 2.74 -13.67
CA ALA A 48 -20.49 2.72 -14.56
C ALA A 48 -21.63 3.58 -14.01
N HIS A 49 -21.92 3.48 -12.71
CA HIS A 49 -22.94 4.28 -12.03
C HIS A 49 -22.66 5.79 -12.11
N VAL A 50 -21.42 6.19 -11.80
CA VAL A 50 -21.00 7.60 -11.87
C VAL A 50 -21.10 8.15 -13.32
N ARG A 51 -20.66 7.38 -14.30
CA ARG A 51 -20.74 7.76 -15.73
C ARG A 51 -22.19 7.90 -16.22
N ALA A 52 -23.07 7.03 -15.75
CA ALA A 52 -24.49 7.08 -16.08
C ALA A 52 -25.26 8.20 -15.34
N ARG A 53 -24.61 8.94 -14.43
CA ARG A 53 -25.28 9.87 -13.50
C ARG A 53 -26.46 9.19 -12.80
N GLY A 54 -26.26 7.95 -12.39
CA GLY A 54 -27.33 7.11 -11.83
C GLY A 54 -27.87 7.66 -10.52
N ASP A 55 -29.20 7.61 -10.39
CA ASP A 55 -29.89 7.83 -9.12
C ASP A 55 -30.00 6.48 -8.40
N GLY A 56 -29.91 6.49 -7.08
CA GLY A 56 -30.04 5.27 -6.28
C GLY A 56 -29.39 5.38 -4.92
N PRO A 57 -29.35 4.29 -4.16
CA PRO A 57 -28.69 4.27 -2.86
C PRO A 57 -27.18 4.51 -3.03
N PRO A 58 -26.54 5.09 -2.02
CA PRO A 58 -25.11 5.37 -2.05
C PRO A 58 -24.31 4.06 -2.20
N GLN A 59 -23.38 4.04 -3.16
CA GLN A 59 -22.51 2.90 -3.42
C GLN A 59 -21.20 3.01 -2.65
N LEU A 60 -20.65 1.87 -2.24
CA LEU A 60 -19.40 1.76 -1.54
C LEU A 60 -18.54 0.65 -2.17
N ALA A 61 -17.35 1.02 -2.66
CA ALA A 61 -16.35 0.06 -3.10
C ALA A 61 -15.32 -0.18 -1.99
N VAL A 62 -14.96 -1.43 -1.77
CA VAL A 62 -13.88 -1.83 -0.85
C VAL A 62 -12.61 -2.06 -1.67
N THR A 63 -11.51 -1.40 -1.27
CA THR A 63 -10.22 -1.55 -1.94
C THR A 63 -9.11 -1.80 -0.93
N PHE A 64 -8.10 -2.56 -1.35
CA PHE A 64 -6.88 -2.82 -0.59
C PHE A 64 -5.68 -2.50 -1.48
N ASP A 65 -4.64 -1.92 -0.89
CA ASP A 65 -3.41 -1.62 -1.59
C ASP A 65 -2.29 -2.60 -1.19
N ASP A 66 -1.19 -2.64 -1.97
CA ASP A 66 0.05 -3.39 -1.75
C ASP A 66 -0.01 -4.92 -1.91
N GLY A 67 -1.18 -5.53 -1.92
CA GLY A 67 -1.30 -6.99 -2.06
C GLY A 67 -0.74 -7.77 -0.88
N TYR A 68 -1.04 -7.34 0.35
CA TYR A 68 -0.58 -8.01 1.57
C TYR A 68 -1.17 -9.41 1.74
N VAL A 69 -0.42 -10.30 2.39
CA VAL A 69 -0.82 -11.69 2.71
C VAL A 69 -2.14 -11.73 3.48
N ASP A 70 -2.33 -10.81 4.41
CA ASP A 70 -3.53 -10.73 5.24
C ASP A 70 -4.80 -10.32 4.47
N ASN A 71 -4.67 -9.79 3.26
CA ASN A 71 -5.83 -9.60 2.38
C ASN A 71 -6.44 -10.96 1.96
N LEU A 72 -5.61 -11.96 1.71
CA LEU A 72 -6.05 -13.33 1.43
C LEU A 72 -6.49 -14.08 2.70
N GLU A 73 -5.70 -13.98 3.79
CA GLU A 73 -5.87 -14.80 4.97
C GLU A 73 -6.97 -14.30 5.91
N HIS A 74 -7.15 -12.98 6.01
CA HIS A 74 -8.05 -12.37 6.97
C HIS A 74 -9.16 -11.53 6.35
N ALA A 75 -8.86 -10.72 5.32
CA ALA A 75 -9.88 -9.88 4.69
C ALA A 75 -10.86 -10.72 3.85
N LEU A 76 -10.38 -11.59 2.97
CA LEU A 76 -11.22 -12.37 2.08
C LEU A 76 -12.28 -13.22 2.81
N PRO A 77 -11.99 -13.92 3.92
CA PRO A 77 -13.04 -14.60 4.70
C PRO A 77 -14.14 -13.66 5.21
N VAL A 78 -13.80 -12.42 5.58
CA VAL A 78 -14.79 -11.42 6.00
C VAL A 78 -15.63 -10.98 4.80
N LEU A 79 -15.00 -10.63 3.69
CA LEU A 79 -15.69 -10.23 2.45
C LEU A 79 -16.68 -11.30 1.98
N ARG A 80 -16.27 -12.58 2.01
CA ARG A 80 -17.13 -13.73 1.64
C ARG A 80 -18.38 -13.83 2.52
N ARG A 81 -18.26 -13.63 3.85
CA ARG A 81 -19.42 -13.67 4.76
C ARG A 81 -20.47 -12.60 4.45
N HIS A 82 -20.01 -11.44 3.98
CA HIS A 82 -20.90 -10.32 3.64
C HIS A 82 -21.27 -10.27 2.15
N GLY A 83 -20.69 -11.12 1.30
CA GLY A 83 -20.88 -11.07 -0.15
C GLY A 83 -20.38 -9.76 -0.79
N VAL A 84 -19.34 -9.14 -0.21
CA VAL A 84 -18.85 -7.83 -0.60
C VAL A 84 -17.71 -7.95 -1.61
N PRO A 85 -17.85 -7.36 -2.82
CA PRO A 85 -16.76 -7.32 -3.78
C PRO A 85 -15.65 -6.37 -3.33
N ALA A 86 -14.41 -6.69 -3.69
CA ALA A 86 -13.25 -5.85 -3.41
C ALA A 86 -12.26 -5.81 -4.58
N THR A 87 -11.48 -4.74 -4.65
CA THR A 87 -10.33 -4.65 -5.56
C THR A 87 -9.05 -4.62 -4.74
N VAL A 88 -8.08 -5.47 -5.10
CA VAL A 88 -6.74 -5.46 -4.50
C VAL A 88 -5.77 -4.90 -5.52
N PHE A 89 -5.15 -3.76 -5.19
CA PHE A 89 -4.15 -3.11 -6.01
C PHE A 89 -2.77 -3.68 -5.70
N VAL A 90 -2.08 -4.17 -6.73
CA VAL A 90 -0.86 -4.97 -6.61
C VAL A 90 0.32 -4.24 -7.21
N THR A 91 1.45 -4.28 -6.50
CA THR A 91 2.77 -3.86 -6.97
C THR A 91 3.57 -5.10 -7.37
N PRO A 92 3.84 -5.35 -8.67
CA PRO A 92 4.64 -6.50 -9.12
C PRO A 92 5.98 -6.62 -8.42
N GLY A 93 6.68 -5.50 -8.17
CA GLY A 93 7.95 -5.50 -7.46
C GLY A 93 7.88 -6.09 -6.03
N PHE A 94 6.72 -6.07 -5.37
CA PHE A 94 6.54 -6.76 -4.09
C PHE A 94 6.35 -8.27 -4.30
N ALA A 95 5.59 -8.67 -5.32
CA ALA A 95 5.39 -10.09 -5.64
C ALA A 95 6.70 -10.77 -6.10
N ASP A 96 7.52 -10.05 -6.86
CA ASP A 96 8.84 -10.50 -7.36
C ASP A 96 9.98 -10.34 -6.34
N ARG A 97 9.72 -9.71 -5.18
CA ARG A 97 10.73 -9.39 -4.16
C ARG A 97 11.84 -8.45 -4.67
N THR A 98 11.54 -7.60 -5.63
CA THR A 98 12.50 -6.62 -6.19
C THR A 98 12.33 -5.21 -5.65
N SER A 99 11.22 -4.94 -4.96
CA SER A 99 10.94 -3.68 -4.26
C SER A 99 10.89 -3.90 -2.74
N THR A 100 10.95 -2.82 -1.96
CA THR A 100 10.95 -2.85 -0.50
C THR A 100 9.80 -2.03 0.08
N LEU A 101 9.37 -2.37 1.29
CA LEU A 101 8.39 -1.65 2.08
C LEU A 101 9.14 -0.60 2.94
N TRP A 102 9.69 0.44 2.29
CA TRP A 102 10.60 1.39 2.92
C TRP A 102 10.07 2.00 4.22
N TRP A 103 8.75 2.17 4.38
CA TRP A 103 8.14 2.70 5.60
C TRP A 103 8.22 1.70 6.76
N LEU A 104 8.15 0.41 6.48
CA LEU A 104 8.36 -0.65 7.46
C LEU A 104 9.85 -0.89 7.72
N ASP A 105 10.70 -0.78 6.70
CA ASP A 105 12.14 -0.86 6.87
C ASP A 105 12.65 0.22 7.81
N LEU A 106 12.11 1.46 7.70
CA LEU A 106 12.39 2.56 8.63
C LEU A 106 11.90 2.25 10.05
N GLU A 107 10.65 1.76 10.19
CA GLU A 107 10.10 1.35 11.49
C GLU A 107 10.98 0.29 12.16
N HIS A 108 11.34 -0.77 11.42
CA HIS A 108 12.15 -1.86 11.93
C HIS A 108 13.57 -1.41 12.30
N ALA A 109 14.20 -0.55 11.48
CA ALA A 109 15.53 -0.02 11.77
C ALA A 109 15.55 0.80 13.06
N ILE A 110 14.54 1.64 13.28
CA ILE A 110 14.39 2.44 14.51
C ILE A 110 14.10 1.52 15.71
N ALA A 111 13.21 0.54 15.54
CA ALA A 111 12.86 -0.39 16.63
C ALA A 111 14.05 -1.21 17.10
N ALA A 112 14.95 -1.60 16.20
CA ALA A 112 16.13 -2.43 16.49
C ALA A 112 17.32 -1.65 17.04
N SER A 113 17.31 -0.32 17.02
CA SER A 113 18.46 0.52 17.37
C SER A 113 18.20 1.32 18.65
N PRO A 114 19.19 1.49 19.54
CA PRO A 114 19.09 2.40 20.67
C PRO A 114 19.25 3.87 20.26
N GLU A 115 19.91 4.11 19.12
CA GLU A 115 20.15 5.41 18.48
C GLU A 115 20.24 5.21 16.98
N VAL A 116 19.69 6.14 16.19
CA VAL A 116 19.85 6.20 14.74
C VAL A 116 20.71 7.41 14.37
N VAL A 117 21.75 7.16 13.56
CA VAL A 117 22.60 8.21 12.98
C VAL A 117 22.25 8.36 11.51
N VAL A 118 21.80 9.56 11.12
CA VAL A 118 21.29 9.83 9.78
C VAL A 118 21.67 11.23 9.29
N ASP A 119 22.00 11.37 8.01
CA ASP A 119 22.11 12.69 7.37
C ASP A 119 20.80 13.02 6.65
N LEU A 120 20.10 14.02 7.12
CA LEU A 120 18.85 14.54 6.53
C LEU A 120 19.08 15.74 5.60
N GLY A 121 20.34 16.06 5.25
CA GLY A 121 20.72 17.12 4.31
C GLY A 121 21.40 18.32 4.94
N THR A 122 21.55 18.33 6.23
CA THR A 122 22.22 19.39 7.01
C THR A 122 23.41 18.88 7.80
N GLY A 123 23.84 17.63 7.52
CA GLY A 123 24.85 16.91 8.26
C GLY A 123 24.27 15.76 9.08
N GLU A 124 25.15 15.02 9.77
CA GLU A 124 24.74 13.89 10.60
C GLU A 124 23.97 14.35 11.84
N GLU A 125 22.79 13.78 12.03
CA GLU A 125 21.97 13.91 13.24
C GLU A 125 22.00 12.57 14.00
N ARG A 126 22.03 12.64 15.34
CA ARG A 126 21.90 11.50 16.24
C ARG A 126 20.55 11.54 16.92
N LEU A 127 19.71 10.55 16.65
CA LEU A 127 18.34 10.47 17.13
C LEU A 127 18.22 9.31 18.12
N PRO A 128 17.96 9.58 19.42
CA PRO A 128 17.81 8.52 20.41
C PRO A 128 16.54 7.70 20.15
N CYS A 129 16.61 6.38 20.36
CA CYS A 129 15.55 5.42 20.11
C CYS A 129 15.37 4.41 21.27
N ALA A 130 15.81 4.74 22.49
CA ALA A 130 15.77 3.84 23.63
C ALA A 130 14.34 3.57 24.17
N GLY A 131 13.39 4.45 23.88
CA GLY A 131 11.99 4.30 24.31
C GLY A 131 11.00 4.69 23.23
N ASP A 132 9.74 4.31 23.37
CA ASP A 132 8.72 4.46 22.32
C ASP A 132 8.47 5.91 21.91
N ALA A 133 8.51 6.85 22.85
CA ALA A 133 8.40 8.29 22.55
C ALA A 133 9.57 8.79 21.69
N GLN A 134 10.80 8.34 21.99
CA GLN A 134 11.99 8.68 21.21
C GLN A 134 11.94 8.04 19.83
N ARG A 135 11.53 6.76 19.73
CA ARG A 135 11.35 6.06 18.46
C ARG A 135 10.32 6.77 17.58
N SER A 136 9.19 7.19 18.15
CA SER A 136 8.15 7.92 17.42
C SER A 136 8.66 9.26 16.91
N ALA A 137 9.37 10.03 17.74
CA ALA A 137 9.96 11.29 17.34
C ALA A 137 11.03 11.11 16.24
N ALA A 138 11.88 10.08 16.36
CA ALA A 138 12.89 9.74 15.35
C ALA A 138 12.23 9.34 14.02
N PHE A 139 11.17 8.50 14.07
CA PHE A 139 10.40 8.11 12.88
C PHE A 139 9.81 9.32 12.18
N GLU A 140 9.08 10.15 12.86
CA GLU A 140 8.47 11.37 12.28
C GLU A 140 9.52 12.32 11.69
N ARG A 141 10.62 12.55 12.42
CA ARG A 141 11.72 13.40 11.96
C ARG A 141 12.31 12.90 10.65
N ILE A 142 12.66 11.61 10.58
CA ILE A 142 13.26 11.00 9.39
C ILE A 142 12.24 10.91 8.26
N TYR A 143 11.06 10.37 8.53
CA TYR A 143 10.00 10.15 7.56
C TYR A 143 9.64 11.43 6.81
N TRP A 144 9.27 12.49 7.50
CA TRP A 144 8.83 13.73 6.86
C TRP A 144 9.98 14.49 6.18
N SER A 145 11.18 14.48 6.77
CA SER A 145 12.34 15.09 6.15
C SER A 145 12.68 14.42 4.81
N LEU A 146 12.72 13.09 4.77
CA LEU A 146 13.02 12.36 3.53
C LEU A 146 11.86 12.41 2.53
N ARG A 147 10.61 12.35 3.00
CA ARG A 147 9.44 12.45 2.15
C ARG A 147 9.31 13.79 1.42
N SER A 148 9.77 14.88 1.99
CA SER A 148 9.76 16.18 1.34
C SER A 148 10.80 16.32 0.21
N GLY A 149 11.86 15.51 0.25
CA GLY A 149 12.96 15.52 -0.70
C GLY A 149 12.82 14.56 -1.88
N PRO A 150 13.91 14.38 -2.67
CA PRO A 150 13.96 13.41 -3.75
C PRO A 150 13.78 11.96 -3.25
N GLU A 151 12.97 11.16 -3.95
CA GLU A 151 12.68 9.77 -3.55
C GLU A 151 13.92 8.88 -3.55
N ALA A 152 14.86 9.09 -4.48
CA ALA A 152 16.12 8.34 -4.51
C ALA A 152 16.89 8.47 -3.19
N ARG A 153 16.90 9.68 -2.61
CA ARG A 153 17.52 9.91 -1.29
C ARG A 153 16.76 9.20 -0.18
N LEU A 154 15.43 9.27 -0.17
CA LEU A 154 14.61 8.55 0.80
C LEU A 154 14.95 7.06 0.78
N ARG A 155 14.90 6.42 -0.39
CA ARG A 155 15.15 4.99 -0.53
C ARG A 155 16.58 4.61 -0.12
N SER A 156 17.60 5.35 -0.58
CA SER A 156 19.00 5.07 -0.24
C SER A 156 19.30 5.26 1.24
N THR A 157 18.74 6.31 1.85
CA THR A 157 18.95 6.57 3.29
C THR A 157 18.30 5.49 4.14
N ILE A 158 17.06 5.10 3.83
CA ILE A 158 16.35 4.06 4.60
C ILE A 158 17.03 2.68 4.39
N ALA A 159 17.46 2.36 3.17
CA ALA A 159 18.21 1.13 2.92
C ALA A 159 19.50 1.06 3.75
N LEU A 160 20.22 2.19 3.89
CA LEU A 160 21.42 2.27 4.74
C LEU A 160 21.07 2.07 6.23
N LEU A 161 19.98 2.68 6.71
CA LEU A 161 19.53 2.51 8.10
C LEU A 161 19.12 1.06 8.38
N ALA A 162 18.38 0.44 7.47
CA ALA A 162 17.98 -0.96 7.56
C ALA A 162 19.21 -1.89 7.60
N ALA A 163 20.18 -1.67 6.70
CA ALA A 163 21.41 -2.45 6.66
C ALA A 163 22.23 -2.32 7.95
N ARG A 164 22.37 -1.10 8.50
CA ARG A 164 23.06 -0.86 9.79
C ARG A 164 22.38 -1.53 10.96
N ALA A 165 21.05 -1.63 10.93
CA ALA A 165 20.25 -2.31 11.95
C ALA A 165 20.13 -3.82 11.73
N GLY A 166 20.74 -4.38 10.69
CA GLY A 166 20.68 -5.82 10.37
C GLY A 166 19.30 -6.28 9.87
N ILE A 167 18.50 -5.38 9.32
CA ILE A 167 17.15 -5.70 8.80
C ILE A 167 17.25 -6.30 7.41
N ASP A 168 16.72 -7.49 7.23
CA ASP A 168 16.51 -8.11 5.93
C ASP A 168 15.20 -7.58 5.32
N THR A 169 15.33 -6.58 4.44
CA THR A 169 14.21 -5.91 3.78
C THR A 169 13.45 -6.85 2.84
N GLN A 170 14.14 -7.80 2.21
CA GLN A 170 13.53 -8.79 1.32
C GLN A 170 12.72 -9.83 2.10
N ALA A 171 13.23 -10.29 3.24
CA ALA A 171 12.47 -11.16 4.13
C ALA A 171 11.21 -10.45 4.67
N THR A 172 11.26 -9.14 4.91
CA THR A 172 10.09 -8.34 5.28
C THR A 172 9.03 -8.39 4.20
N VAL A 173 9.38 -8.12 2.95
CA VAL A 173 8.45 -8.18 1.81
C VAL A 173 7.93 -9.61 1.62
N ALA A 174 8.81 -10.62 1.67
CA ALA A 174 8.43 -12.02 1.50
C ALA A 174 7.42 -12.51 2.54
N ARG A 175 7.52 -11.99 3.76
CA ARG A 175 6.59 -12.31 4.86
C ARG A 175 5.26 -11.59 4.77
N LEU A 176 5.24 -10.35 4.25
CA LEU A 176 4.07 -9.47 4.33
C LEU A 176 3.28 -9.39 3.03
N CYS A 177 3.91 -9.51 1.87
CA CYS A 177 3.23 -9.40 0.58
C CYS A 177 3.01 -10.79 -0.05
N LEU A 178 1.93 -10.93 -0.79
CA LEU A 178 1.66 -12.12 -1.59
C LEU A 178 2.70 -12.25 -2.71
N ASP A 179 3.13 -13.46 -2.97
CA ASP A 179 3.81 -13.83 -4.22
C ASP A 179 2.77 -14.07 -5.33
N TRP A 180 3.22 -14.37 -6.54
CA TRP A 180 2.33 -14.63 -7.67
C TRP A 180 1.37 -15.80 -7.44
N ALA A 181 1.79 -16.84 -6.72
CA ALA A 181 0.92 -17.96 -6.37
C ALA A 181 -0.18 -17.55 -5.39
N GLY A 182 0.16 -16.74 -4.39
CA GLY A 182 -0.81 -16.14 -3.46
C GLY A 182 -1.78 -15.19 -4.15
N LEU A 183 -1.27 -14.34 -5.06
CA LEU A 183 -2.11 -13.43 -5.87
C LEU A 183 -3.05 -14.19 -6.81
N ALA A 184 -2.60 -15.28 -7.42
CA ALA A 184 -3.46 -16.14 -8.26
C ALA A 184 -4.60 -16.78 -7.43
N ARG A 185 -4.30 -17.22 -6.19
CA ARG A 185 -5.34 -17.71 -5.27
C ARG A 185 -6.35 -16.64 -4.88
N LEU A 186 -5.88 -15.41 -4.66
CA LEU A 186 -6.74 -14.27 -4.34
C LEU A 186 -7.62 -13.89 -5.55
N ALA A 187 -7.03 -13.81 -6.74
CA ALA A 187 -7.70 -13.46 -7.98
C ALA A 187 -8.72 -14.53 -8.47
N ALA A 188 -8.60 -15.78 -7.99
CA ALA A 188 -9.55 -16.84 -8.31
C ALA A 188 -10.90 -16.68 -7.58
N ASP A 189 -10.99 -15.80 -6.56
CA ASP A 189 -12.25 -15.54 -5.86
C ASP A 189 -13.14 -14.59 -6.67
N PRO A 190 -14.43 -14.93 -6.92
CA PRO A 190 -15.32 -14.10 -7.73
C PRO A 190 -15.65 -12.74 -7.11
N LEU A 191 -15.37 -12.54 -5.83
CA LEU A 191 -15.53 -11.25 -5.16
C LEU A 191 -14.31 -10.34 -5.34
N VAL A 192 -13.18 -10.84 -5.83
CA VAL A 192 -11.93 -10.09 -5.91
C VAL A 192 -11.59 -9.73 -7.35
N SER A 193 -11.35 -8.46 -7.59
CA SER A 193 -10.68 -7.97 -8.79
C SER A 193 -9.26 -7.48 -8.46
N ILE A 194 -8.35 -7.60 -9.42
CA ILE A 194 -6.98 -7.12 -9.27
C ILE A 194 -6.83 -5.79 -10.03
N GLY A 195 -6.24 -4.81 -9.37
CA GLY A 195 -5.82 -3.54 -9.94
C GLY A 195 -4.30 -3.37 -9.92
N ALA A 196 -3.79 -2.39 -10.64
CA ALA A 196 -2.38 -2.04 -10.65
C ALA A 196 -2.05 -1.00 -9.56
N HIS A 197 -0.86 -1.14 -8.94
CA HIS A 197 -0.35 -0.18 -7.95
C HIS A 197 1.08 0.25 -8.29
N THR A 198 1.33 0.51 -9.58
CA THR A 198 2.64 0.75 -10.18
C THR A 198 3.61 -0.44 -10.08
N MET A 199 4.73 -0.39 -10.80
CA MET A 199 5.69 -1.49 -10.85
C MET A 199 6.51 -1.62 -9.56
N THR A 200 6.95 -0.48 -8.99
CA THR A 200 7.90 -0.43 -7.86
C THR A 200 7.43 0.44 -6.68
N HIS A 201 6.17 0.88 -6.70
CA HIS A 201 5.57 1.72 -5.66
C HIS A 201 6.28 3.08 -5.45
N PRO A 202 6.54 3.89 -6.52
CA PRO A 202 7.16 5.20 -6.38
C PRO A 202 6.14 6.29 -6.08
N MET A 203 6.63 7.40 -5.52
CA MET A 203 5.89 8.66 -5.47
C MET A 203 5.94 9.31 -6.86
N LEU A 204 4.97 9.01 -7.72
CA LEU A 204 4.99 9.31 -9.15
C LEU A 204 5.27 10.78 -9.49
N ALA A 205 4.72 11.71 -8.70
CA ALA A 205 4.94 13.15 -8.91
C ALA A 205 6.42 13.57 -8.81
N LYS A 206 7.29 12.73 -8.24
CA LYS A 206 8.74 12.99 -8.10
C LYS A 206 9.59 12.46 -9.25
N HIS A 207 8.95 11.86 -10.27
CA HIS A 207 9.64 11.23 -11.39
C HIS A 207 9.25 11.87 -12.73
N ASP A 208 10.12 11.69 -13.72
CA ASP A 208 9.87 12.14 -15.07
C ASP A 208 8.71 11.39 -15.72
N ALA A 209 8.05 12.03 -16.69
CA ALA A 209 6.88 11.50 -17.38
C ALA A 209 7.10 10.11 -17.99
N ALA A 210 8.29 9.84 -18.53
CA ALA A 210 8.63 8.54 -19.11
C ALA A 210 8.65 7.44 -18.05
N VAL A 211 9.23 7.71 -16.87
CA VAL A 211 9.25 6.78 -15.72
C VAL A 211 7.83 6.53 -15.24
N VAL A 212 7.02 7.59 -15.08
CA VAL A 212 5.63 7.48 -14.62
C VAL A 212 4.80 6.60 -15.54
N ARG A 213 4.87 6.82 -16.86
CA ARG A 213 4.18 5.99 -17.86
C ARG A 213 4.62 4.53 -17.81
N SER A 214 5.93 4.31 -17.69
CA SER A 214 6.51 2.97 -17.58
C SER A 214 6.01 2.24 -16.33
N GLU A 215 6.02 2.90 -15.17
CA GLU A 215 5.55 2.35 -13.90
C GLU A 215 4.06 1.93 -13.96
N MET A 216 3.22 2.74 -14.56
CA MET A 216 1.79 2.44 -14.72
C MET A 216 1.55 1.32 -15.75
N ALA A 217 2.09 1.46 -16.97
CA ALA A 217 1.82 0.52 -18.06
C ALA A 217 2.42 -0.86 -17.77
N GLN A 218 3.69 -0.93 -17.35
CA GLN A 218 4.36 -2.20 -17.08
C GLN A 218 3.71 -2.94 -15.91
N SER A 219 3.27 -2.25 -14.85
CA SER A 219 2.59 -2.92 -13.75
C SER A 219 1.31 -3.62 -14.21
N ARG A 220 0.48 -2.95 -15.03
CA ARG A 220 -0.70 -3.56 -15.63
C ARG A 220 -0.34 -4.77 -16.48
N ASP A 221 0.61 -4.60 -17.39
CA ASP A 221 0.96 -5.62 -18.39
C ASP A 221 1.54 -6.87 -17.71
N VAL A 222 2.41 -6.70 -16.71
CA VAL A 222 2.96 -7.82 -15.91
C VAL A 222 1.86 -8.54 -15.12
N ILE A 223 0.94 -7.82 -14.50
CA ILE A 223 -0.17 -8.46 -13.75
C ILE A 223 -1.05 -9.27 -14.70
N VAL A 224 -1.40 -8.71 -15.87
CA VAL A 224 -2.19 -9.42 -16.89
C VAL A 224 -1.45 -10.67 -17.38
N GLU A 225 -0.17 -10.58 -17.67
CA GLU A 225 0.67 -11.71 -18.10
C GLU A 225 0.73 -12.81 -17.04
N ARG A 226 0.98 -12.43 -15.78
CA ARG A 226 1.19 -13.39 -14.68
C ARG A 226 -0.07 -14.06 -14.17
N LEU A 227 -1.18 -13.32 -14.12
CA LEU A 227 -2.44 -13.79 -13.52
C LEU A 227 -3.51 -14.15 -14.54
N GLY A 228 -3.41 -13.73 -15.80
CA GLY A 228 -4.41 -13.96 -16.83
C GLY A 228 -5.75 -13.24 -16.57
N VAL A 229 -5.77 -12.19 -15.74
CA VAL A 229 -6.97 -11.43 -15.38
C VAL A 229 -6.92 -10.00 -15.96
N PRO A 230 -8.08 -9.39 -16.27
CA PRO A 230 -8.09 -7.99 -16.73
C PRO A 230 -7.72 -7.04 -15.60
N VAL A 231 -6.88 -6.05 -15.89
CA VAL A 231 -6.52 -4.96 -14.98
C VAL A 231 -7.02 -3.64 -15.59
N ARG A 232 -8.03 -3.05 -14.96
CA ARG A 232 -8.74 -1.87 -15.46
C ARG A 232 -8.61 -0.64 -14.56
N HIS A 233 -8.10 -0.82 -13.37
CA HIS A 233 -8.00 0.20 -12.34
C HIS A 233 -6.57 0.34 -11.86
N LEU A 234 -6.17 1.58 -11.57
CA LEU A 234 -4.88 1.93 -11.00
C LEU A 234 -5.12 2.68 -9.68
N ALA A 235 -4.39 2.32 -8.63
CA ALA A 235 -4.23 3.15 -7.44
C ALA A 235 -2.85 3.82 -7.47
N TYR A 236 -2.79 5.08 -7.01
CA TYR A 236 -1.54 5.83 -6.95
C TYR A 236 -0.86 5.57 -5.60
N PRO A 237 0.42 5.11 -5.59
CA PRO A 237 1.15 4.90 -4.34
C PRO A 237 1.15 6.15 -3.47
N VAL A 238 0.98 5.96 -2.16
CA VAL A 238 0.94 7.01 -1.14
C VAL A 238 -0.31 7.91 -1.25
N GLY A 239 -0.67 8.37 -2.45
CA GLY A 239 -1.94 9.03 -2.76
C GLY A 239 -2.12 10.47 -2.26
N ASP A 240 -1.07 11.12 -1.74
CA ASP A 240 -1.13 12.55 -1.40
C ASP A 240 -0.74 13.44 -2.60
N PRO A 241 -1.03 14.76 -2.54
CA PRO A 241 -0.72 15.69 -3.64
C PRO A 241 0.77 15.78 -4.00
N GLY A 242 1.68 15.39 -3.10
CA GLY A 242 3.13 15.34 -3.34
C GLY A 242 3.57 14.04 -4.03
N SER A 243 2.68 13.06 -4.14
CA SER A 243 2.96 11.74 -4.69
C SER A 243 2.27 11.47 -6.03
N ALA A 244 1.10 12.06 -6.26
CA ALA A 244 0.39 12.02 -7.54
C ALA A 244 -0.51 13.26 -7.70
N GLY A 245 -0.68 13.75 -8.94
CA GLY A 245 -1.47 14.92 -9.23
C GLY A 245 -2.08 14.89 -10.64
N SER A 246 -2.50 16.04 -11.12
CA SER A 246 -3.22 16.17 -12.41
C SER A 246 -2.45 15.59 -13.60
N ARG A 247 -1.10 15.67 -13.56
CA ARG A 247 -0.23 15.07 -14.60
C ARG A 247 -0.38 13.56 -14.64
N GLU A 248 -0.29 12.92 -13.48
CA GLU A 248 -0.40 11.46 -13.33
C GLU A 248 -1.81 10.98 -13.67
N PHE A 249 -2.84 11.74 -13.27
CA PHE A 249 -4.23 11.41 -13.59
C PHE A 249 -4.50 11.45 -15.11
N ALA A 250 -3.95 12.46 -15.81
CA ALA A 250 -4.05 12.53 -17.26
C ALA A 250 -3.33 11.36 -17.95
N MET A 251 -2.12 11.00 -17.48
CA MET A 251 -1.38 9.88 -18.02
C MET A 251 -2.08 8.52 -17.80
N ALA A 252 -2.67 8.30 -16.63
CA ALA A 252 -3.42 7.07 -16.36
C ALA A 252 -4.69 6.95 -17.23
N ALA A 253 -5.30 8.07 -17.59
CA ALA A 253 -6.48 8.08 -18.47
C ALA A 253 -6.16 7.76 -19.95
N GLU A 254 -4.89 7.89 -20.34
CA GLU A 254 -4.40 7.56 -21.69
C GLU A 254 -3.94 6.10 -21.83
N LEU A 255 -3.71 5.40 -20.72
CA LEU A 255 -3.21 4.03 -20.66
C LEU A 255 -4.32 2.99 -20.46
#